data_ab042d2db901d228c6e3f2c4b60a596f
#
_entry.id   ab042d2db901d228c6e3f2c4b60a596f
#
_cell.length_a   1.000
_cell.length_b   1.000
_cell.length_c   1.000
_cell.angle_alpha   90.00
_cell.angle_beta   90.00
_cell.angle_gamma   90.00
#
_symmetry.space_group_name_H-M   'P 1'
#
loop_
_entity.id
_entity.type
_entity.pdbx_description
1 polymer ?
#
loop_
_entity_poly.entity_id
_entity_poly.type
_entity_poly.pdbx_seq_one_letter_code
_entity_poly.pdbx_strand_id
1 'polypeptide(L)'
;MYGFQEEKAAHLGDDWKSMPLLFYHPYMKDVSYAYYPDTLRILTGIPDGEVCYLAHFHEAHWWSCACARSASGKMEIPNLESELVYLPMKYTKGNYYPSGFPFWFAGGEINTFLPDWEKTVKVRLYRKYPVYGWLRSFMGHVVGGTFEGSMTKDFEDGKTLYEIADTPVIARNRIFLNKPVKCRYIRYKADNDKCAELAEMTFYANGKAVSPIAVWGSPTEKGNMHVLAKHVADGNPLSYYLSLDKGGEVVVDLGRVAVIDCLEYMPRNDDNFISPGDTYELFCHAGTEGWKSLGKQRADTTCLDWIVPDNALFWLRDLTRGREEHIFFMQNGRQKFPTF
;
A
#
# COMPACT_ATOMS: atom_id res chain seq x y z
N MET A 1 -6.74 -4.76 -17.04
CA MET A 1 -5.74 -4.57 -18.11
C MET A 1 -6.41 -3.80 -19.23
N TYR A 2 -6.07 -2.53 -19.38
CA TYR A 2 -6.56 -1.69 -20.48
C TYR A 2 -5.56 -1.83 -21.62
N GLY A 3 -5.97 -2.40 -22.72
CA GLY A 3 -5.13 -2.58 -23.89
C GLY A 3 -5.60 -1.67 -25.03
N PHE A 4 -4.71 -0.86 -25.57
CA PHE A 4 -4.95 -0.17 -26.82
C PHE A 4 -4.69 -1.14 -27.99
N GLN A 5 -5.66 -1.30 -28.90
CA GLN A 5 -5.45 -2.07 -30.11
C GLN A 5 -5.06 -1.13 -31.27
N GLU A 6 -3.77 -0.98 -31.46
CA GLU A 6 -3.19 -0.22 -32.56
C GLU A 6 -3.66 -0.72 -33.94
N GLU A 7 -3.92 -2.04 -34.07
CA GLU A 7 -4.41 -2.67 -35.29
C GLU A 7 -5.77 -2.14 -35.77
N LYS A 8 -6.67 -1.77 -34.87
CA LYS A 8 -7.96 -1.17 -35.27
C LYS A 8 -7.81 0.27 -35.80
N ALA A 9 -6.86 1.03 -35.28
CA ALA A 9 -6.58 2.37 -35.77
C ALA A 9 -5.97 2.35 -37.19
N ALA A 10 -5.18 1.35 -37.53
CA ALA A 10 -4.56 1.20 -38.84
C ALA A 10 -5.59 0.92 -39.96
N HIS A 11 -6.73 0.35 -39.64
CA HIS A 11 -7.78 0.01 -40.60
C HIS A 11 -8.81 1.12 -40.85
N LEU A 12 -8.77 2.22 -40.09
CA LEU A 12 -9.77 3.28 -40.18
C LEU A 12 -9.43 4.37 -41.23
N GLY A 13 -8.32 4.22 -41.99
CA GLY A 13 -7.89 5.21 -42.97
C GLY A 13 -7.58 6.57 -42.32
N ASP A 14 -7.64 7.64 -43.10
CA ASP A 14 -7.34 8.98 -42.58
C ASP A 14 -8.40 9.57 -41.65
N ASP A 15 -9.59 9.01 -41.63
CA ASP A 15 -10.73 9.47 -40.82
C ASP A 15 -10.54 9.19 -39.33
N TRP A 16 -9.69 8.24 -38.96
CA TRP A 16 -9.38 7.97 -37.55
C TRP A 16 -8.72 9.14 -36.80
N LYS A 17 -8.13 10.09 -37.54
CA LYS A 17 -7.49 11.28 -36.97
C LYS A 17 -8.47 12.21 -36.24
N SER A 18 -9.76 12.13 -36.62
CA SER A 18 -10.85 12.90 -36.01
C SER A 18 -11.69 12.07 -35.03
N MET A 19 -11.41 10.78 -34.91
CA MET A 19 -12.16 9.92 -33.99
C MET A 19 -11.63 10.07 -32.55
N PRO A 20 -12.53 10.11 -31.56
CA PRO A 20 -12.12 10.04 -30.18
C PRO A 20 -11.42 8.73 -29.90
N LEU A 21 -10.44 8.77 -29.02
CA LEU A 21 -9.73 7.57 -28.58
C LEU A 21 -10.66 6.61 -27.87
N LEU A 22 -10.53 5.34 -28.20
CA LEU A 22 -11.30 4.26 -27.61
C LEU A 22 -10.50 3.63 -26.49
N PHE A 23 -11.01 3.70 -25.26
CA PHE A 23 -10.49 2.89 -24.16
C PHE A 23 -11.05 1.48 -24.31
N TYR A 24 -10.16 0.51 -24.43
CA TYR A 24 -10.53 -0.89 -24.60
C TYR A 24 -10.16 -1.69 -23.37
N HIS A 25 -11.17 -2.27 -22.73
CA HIS A 25 -10.99 -3.22 -21.65
C HIS A 25 -11.22 -4.65 -22.19
N PRO A 26 -10.36 -5.65 -21.91
CA PRO A 26 -10.47 -7.00 -22.49
C PRO A 26 -11.79 -7.70 -22.17
N TYR A 27 -12.44 -7.34 -21.08
CA TYR A 27 -13.73 -7.91 -20.65
C TYR A 27 -14.93 -6.99 -20.91
N MET A 28 -14.73 -5.76 -21.34
CA MET A 28 -15.76 -4.77 -21.57
C MET A 28 -15.57 -4.12 -22.93
N LYS A 29 -16.65 -3.90 -23.64
CA LYS A 29 -16.61 -3.08 -24.86
C LYS A 29 -16.18 -1.66 -24.50
N ASP A 30 -15.87 -0.86 -25.50
CA ASP A 30 -15.58 0.54 -25.32
C ASP A 30 -16.63 1.20 -24.43
N VAL A 31 -16.18 1.71 -23.30
CA VAL A 31 -17.02 2.38 -22.28
C VAL A 31 -16.66 3.86 -22.10
N SER A 32 -15.74 4.36 -22.93
CA SER A 32 -15.15 5.70 -22.79
C SER A 32 -16.22 6.79 -22.73
N TYR A 33 -17.19 6.76 -23.62
CA TYR A 33 -18.24 7.77 -23.68
C TYR A 33 -19.22 7.76 -22.52
N ALA A 34 -19.37 6.64 -21.85
CA ALA A 34 -20.33 6.48 -20.78
C ALA A 34 -19.85 7.09 -19.46
N TYR A 35 -18.53 7.14 -19.27
CA TYR A 35 -17.95 7.45 -17.96
C TYR A 35 -17.14 8.75 -17.91
N TYR A 36 -16.58 9.21 -19.04
CA TYR A 36 -15.62 10.32 -19.05
C TYR A 36 -15.95 11.31 -20.17
N PRO A 37 -16.85 12.27 -19.95
CA PRO A 37 -17.31 13.17 -21.02
C PRO A 37 -16.31 14.31 -21.35
N ASP A 38 -15.32 14.56 -20.49
CA ASP A 38 -14.43 15.70 -20.64
C ASP A 38 -13.23 15.40 -21.55
N THR A 39 -12.83 16.39 -22.34
CA THR A 39 -11.65 16.31 -23.21
C THR A 39 -10.50 17.09 -22.60
N LEU A 40 -9.38 16.43 -22.36
CA LEU A 40 -8.18 17.04 -21.82
C LEU A 40 -7.15 17.35 -22.92
N ARG A 41 -6.42 18.44 -22.74
CA ARG A 41 -5.26 18.85 -23.56
C ARG A 41 -3.99 18.63 -22.78
N ILE A 42 -3.16 17.70 -23.25
CA ILE A 42 -1.98 17.23 -22.55
C ILE A 42 -0.74 17.59 -23.35
N LEU A 43 0.32 18.10 -22.70
CA LEU A 43 1.61 18.35 -23.33
C LEU A 43 2.28 17.01 -23.67
N THR A 44 2.71 16.84 -24.92
CA THR A 44 3.22 15.57 -25.42
C THR A 44 4.74 15.47 -25.39
N GLY A 45 5.45 16.57 -25.54
CA GLY A 45 6.91 16.59 -25.73
C GLY A 45 7.40 15.95 -27.03
N ILE A 46 6.51 15.74 -28.02
CA ILE A 46 6.85 15.14 -29.33
C ILE A 46 6.41 16.05 -30.47
N PRO A 47 7.01 15.90 -31.68
CA PRO A 47 6.66 16.68 -32.86
C PRO A 47 5.19 16.57 -33.27
N ASP A 48 4.69 17.62 -33.92
CA ASP A 48 3.34 17.63 -34.47
C ASP A 48 3.18 16.55 -35.55
N GLY A 49 2.02 15.91 -35.54
CA GLY A 49 1.69 14.83 -36.45
C GLY A 49 2.16 13.44 -36.01
N GLU A 50 3.07 13.34 -35.03
CA GLU A 50 3.47 12.07 -34.45
C GLU A 50 2.45 11.59 -33.39
N VAL A 51 2.39 10.27 -33.19
CA VAL A 51 1.51 9.67 -32.18
C VAL A 51 2.16 9.74 -30.81
N CYS A 52 1.46 10.34 -29.87
CA CYS A 52 1.77 10.29 -28.45
C CYS A 52 0.87 9.25 -27.78
N TYR A 53 1.44 8.45 -26.92
CA TYR A 53 0.74 7.49 -26.08
C TYR A 53 0.60 8.06 -24.68
N LEU A 54 -0.49 7.73 -24.01
CA LEU A 54 -0.70 8.03 -22.61
C LEU A 54 -0.70 6.72 -21.85
N ALA A 55 0.09 6.65 -20.80
CA ALA A 55 0.17 5.47 -19.95
C ALA A 55 -0.24 5.80 -18.52
N HIS A 56 -0.85 4.84 -17.82
CA HIS A 56 -1.04 4.87 -16.37
C HIS A 56 -0.17 3.82 -15.69
N PHE A 57 0.12 4.02 -14.40
CA PHE A 57 0.97 3.10 -13.65
C PHE A 57 0.13 2.00 -12.99
N HIS A 58 0.47 0.75 -13.27
CA HIS A 58 -0.16 -0.42 -12.67
C HIS A 58 0.83 -1.59 -12.57
N GLU A 59 0.81 -2.35 -11.49
CA GLU A 59 1.71 -3.50 -11.26
C GLU A 59 3.19 -3.19 -11.55
N ALA A 60 3.69 -2.07 -10.99
CA ALA A 60 5.06 -1.59 -11.15
C ALA A 60 5.49 -1.25 -12.59
N HIS A 61 4.54 -1.06 -13.52
CA HIS A 61 4.80 -0.72 -14.92
C HIS A 61 3.90 0.42 -15.41
N TRP A 62 4.37 1.11 -16.45
CA TRP A 62 3.56 2.05 -17.21
C TRP A 62 2.86 1.31 -18.35
N TRP A 63 1.54 1.26 -18.30
CA TRP A 63 0.69 0.62 -19.30
C TRP A 63 0.03 1.66 -20.19
N SER A 64 0.24 1.56 -21.50
CA SER A 64 -0.43 2.44 -22.46
C SER A 64 -1.96 2.22 -22.39
N CYS A 65 -2.71 3.30 -22.19
CA CYS A 65 -4.17 3.26 -22.06
C CYS A 65 -4.87 4.11 -23.12
N ALA A 66 -4.17 5.07 -23.74
CA ALA A 66 -4.72 5.93 -24.77
C ALA A 66 -3.63 6.42 -25.71
N CYS A 67 -4.01 6.93 -26.89
CA CYS A 67 -3.08 7.66 -27.77
C CYS A 67 -3.81 8.71 -28.58
N ALA A 68 -3.07 9.76 -29.01
CA ALA A 68 -3.53 10.73 -29.96
C ALA A 68 -2.35 11.31 -30.77
N ARG A 69 -2.64 11.99 -31.89
CA ARG A 69 -1.60 12.73 -32.60
C ARG A 69 -1.29 14.03 -31.87
N SER A 70 -0.01 14.34 -31.80
CA SER A 70 0.43 15.64 -31.32
C SER A 70 0.04 16.73 -32.33
N ALA A 71 -0.55 17.82 -31.82
CA ALA A 71 -0.85 19.03 -32.57
C ALA A 71 -0.51 20.24 -31.72
N SER A 72 0.39 21.13 -32.21
CA SER A 72 0.91 22.25 -31.44
C SER A 72 1.52 21.83 -30.09
N GLY A 73 2.25 20.69 -30.08
CA GLY A 73 2.89 20.13 -28.89
C GLY A 73 1.93 19.55 -27.86
N LYS A 74 0.67 19.35 -28.22
CA LYS A 74 -0.38 18.82 -27.33
C LYS A 74 -1.11 17.66 -27.99
N MET A 75 -1.69 16.80 -27.16
CA MET A 75 -2.68 15.83 -27.58
C MET A 75 -4.02 16.11 -26.88
N GLU A 76 -5.12 15.83 -27.56
CA GLU A 76 -6.46 15.88 -27.00
C GLU A 76 -6.96 14.47 -26.74
N ILE A 77 -7.32 14.19 -25.50
CA ILE A 77 -7.87 12.89 -25.09
C ILE A 77 -9.19 13.13 -24.38
N PRO A 78 -10.28 12.58 -24.89
CA PRO A 78 -11.55 12.56 -24.17
C PRO A 78 -11.54 11.51 -23.07
N ASN A 79 -12.34 11.72 -22.05
CA ASN A 79 -12.78 10.71 -21.11
C ASN A 79 -11.64 10.05 -20.30
N LEU A 80 -10.67 10.82 -19.81
CA LEU A 80 -9.68 10.31 -18.86
C LEU A 80 -10.28 10.07 -17.47
N GLU A 81 -9.92 8.95 -16.88
CA GLU A 81 -10.30 8.62 -15.51
C GLU A 81 -9.62 9.57 -14.52
N SER A 82 -10.43 10.15 -13.62
CA SER A 82 -9.94 11.03 -12.56
C SER A 82 -9.23 10.24 -11.45
N GLU A 83 -8.44 10.94 -10.66
CA GLU A 83 -7.66 10.39 -9.53
C GLU A 83 -6.52 9.43 -9.93
N LEU A 84 -6.16 9.37 -11.21
CA LEU A 84 -5.02 8.59 -11.71
C LEU A 84 -3.82 9.47 -12.07
N VAL A 85 -2.65 8.85 -12.09
CA VAL A 85 -1.42 9.44 -12.61
C VAL A 85 -1.15 8.90 -13.99
N TYR A 86 -0.91 9.81 -14.92
CA TYR A 86 -0.63 9.54 -16.31
C TYR A 86 0.77 10.00 -16.72
N LEU A 87 1.35 9.30 -17.70
CA LEU A 87 2.64 9.62 -18.28
C LEU A 87 2.53 9.69 -19.81
N PRO A 88 2.86 10.85 -20.45
CA PRO A 88 3.02 10.92 -21.89
C PRO A 88 4.21 10.11 -22.36
N MET A 89 4.04 9.31 -23.40
CA MET A 89 5.05 8.39 -23.90
C MET A 89 5.17 8.45 -25.44
N LYS A 90 6.33 8.16 -25.95
CA LYS A 90 6.60 7.92 -27.37
C LYS A 90 6.98 6.45 -27.59
N TYR A 91 6.56 5.91 -28.72
CA TYR A 91 6.97 4.59 -29.17
C TYR A 91 8.10 4.71 -30.18
N THR A 92 9.23 4.09 -29.91
CA THR A 92 10.41 4.16 -30.78
C THR A 92 11.15 2.82 -30.72
N LYS A 93 11.47 2.24 -31.90
CA LYS A 93 12.26 1.00 -32.00
C LYS A 93 11.72 -0.17 -31.16
N GLY A 94 10.40 -0.34 -31.11
CA GLY A 94 9.78 -1.45 -30.39
C GLY A 94 9.55 -1.22 -28.89
N ASN A 95 9.88 -0.03 -28.37
CA ASN A 95 9.74 0.26 -26.92
C ASN A 95 9.05 1.61 -26.67
N TYR A 96 8.39 1.71 -25.53
CA TYR A 96 7.82 2.95 -25.01
C TYR A 96 8.83 3.69 -24.13
N TYR A 97 8.94 4.99 -24.33
CA TYR A 97 9.81 5.90 -23.57
C TYR A 97 9.01 7.11 -23.11
N PRO A 98 9.25 7.65 -21.89
CA PRO A 98 8.66 8.91 -21.49
C PRO A 98 8.94 10.02 -22.48
N SER A 99 7.93 10.81 -22.84
CA SER A 99 8.07 11.98 -23.71
C SER A 99 7.81 13.30 -22.99
N GLY A 100 7.38 13.21 -21.71
CA GLY A 100 7.10 14.35 -20.85
C GLY A 100 7.15 13.97 -19.39
N PHE A 101 6.64 14.85 -18.55
CA PHE A 101 6.50 14.61 -17.13
C PHE A 101 5.18 13.92 -16.81
N PRO A 102 5.14 13.05 -15.80
CA PRO A 102 3.89 12.50 -15.33
C PRO A 102 3.02 13.61 -14.70
N PHE A 103 1.71 13.38 -14.71
CA PHE A 103 0.75 14.30 -14.11
C PHE A 103 -0.36 13.54 -13.40
N TRP A 104 -0.88 14.12 -12.35
CA TRP A 104 -2.07 13.64 -11.65
C TRP A 104 -3.29 14.40 -12.18
N PHE A 105 -4.28 13.67 -12.66
CA PHE A 105 -5.54 14.23 -13.11
C PHE A 105 -6.57 14.06 -12.00
N ALA A 106 -7.08 15.15 -11.47
CA ALA A 106 -8.07 15.15 -10.40
C ALA A 106 -8.94 16.41 -10.45
N GLY A 107 -10.24 16.24 -10.20
CA GLY A 107 -11.17 17.35 -10.16
C GLY A 107 -11.26 18.18 -11.46
N GLY A 108 -10.93 17.57 -12.62
CA GLY A 108 -10.88 18.25 -13.91
C GLY A 108 -9.57 19.01 -14.18
N GLU A 109 -8.60 18.92 -13.27
CA GLU A 109 -7.31 19.63 -13.36
C GLU A 109 -6.13 18.69 -13.59
N ILE A 110 -5.13 19.17 -14.34
CA ILE A 110 -3.87 18.50 -14.59
C ILE A 110 -2.80 19.08 -13.66
N ASN A 111 -2.31 18.26 -12.74
CA ASN A 111 -1.24 18.60 -11.80
C ASN A 111 0.05 17.89 -12.23
N THR A 112 0.93 18.59 -12.95
CA THR A 112 2.17 18.00 -13.47
C THR A 112 3.23 17.91 -12.38
N PHE A 113 3.87 16.74 -12.25
CA PHE A 113 5.00 16.53 -11.35
C PHE A 113 6.29 17.02 -12.02
N LEU A 114 6.72 18.21 -11.64
CA LEU A 114 7.97 18.82 -12.07
C LEU A 114 8.93 18.87 -10.89
N PRO A 115 9.80 17.85 -10.70
CA PRO A 115 10.69 17.80 -9.55
C PRO A 115 11.60 19.02 -9.49
N ASP A 116 11.50 19.78 -8.41
CA ASP A 116 12.39 20.90 -8.14
C ASP A 116 13.62 20.39 -7.38
N TRP A 117 14.69 20.14 -8.10
CA TRP A 117 15.95 19.62 -7.55
C TRP A 117 16.72 20.64 -6.70
N GLU A 118 16.40 21.95 -6.81
CA GLU A 118 17.00 23.01 -6.00
C GLU A 118 16.26 23.18 -4.67
N LYS A 119 14.96 22.84 -4.64
CA LYS A 119 14.13 22.89 -3.46
C LYS A 119 13.84 21.50 -2.94
N THR A 120 14.51 21.13 -1.86
CA THR A 120 14.30 19.82 -1.23
C THR A 120 13.41 19.90 0.00
N VAL A 121 12.65 18.85 0.24
CA VAL A 121 11.77 18.69 1.40
C VAL A 121 12.06 17.38 2.13
N LYS A 122 11.93 17.41 3.46
CA LYS A 122 12.01 16.19 4.27
C LYS A 122 10.65 15.51 4.27
N VAL A 123 10.62 14.23 3.90
CA VAL A 123 9.42 13.40 3.89
C VAL A 123 9.60 12.19 4.80
N ARG A 124 8.48 11.71 5.35
CA ARG A 124 8.44 10.47 6.13
C ARG A 124 7.49 9.49 5.47
N LEU A 125 8.01 8.30 5.16
CA LEU A 125 7.31 7.25 4.43
C LEU A 125 6.95 6.12 5.38
N TYR A 126 5.73 5.61 5.27
CA TYR A 126 5.18 4.55 6.12
C TYR A 126 4.80 3.30 5.32
N ARG A 127 4.55 3.47 4.01
CA ARG A 127 4.02 2.41 3.17
C ARG A 127 4.61 2.48 1.76
N LYS A 128 4.60 1.33 1.08
CA LYS A 128 4.99 1.19 -0.33
C LYS A 128 3.80 0.97 -1.27
N TYR A 129 2.61 0.75 -0.71
CA TYR A 129 1.37 0.46 -1.43
C TYR A 129 0.16 1.06 -0.70
N PRO A 130 -0.90 1.48 -1.40
CA PRO A 130 -2.10 2.02 -0.77
C PRO A 130 -2.83 0.94 0.05
N VAL A 131 -3.57 1.39 1.05
CA VAL A 131 -4.43 0.48 1.84
C VAL A 131 -5.74 0.26 1.10
N TYR A 132 -6.06 -0.99 0.81
CA TYR A 132 -7.38 -1.34 0.26
C TYR A 132 -8.52 -0.94 1.20
N GLY A 133 -9.61 -0.45 0.62
CA GLY A 133 -10.77 0.02 1.40
C GLY A 133 -11.34 -1.06 2.33
N TRP A 134 -11.44 -2.30 1.83
CA TRP A 134 -11.92 -3.43 2.62
C TRP A 134 -11.03 -3.74 3.83
N LEU A 135 -9.70 -3.58 3.70
CA LEU A 135 -8.77 -3.84 4.80
C LEU A 135 -8.95 -2.81 5.92
N ARG A 136 -9.26 -1.56 5.59
CA ARG A 136 -9.54 -0.52 6.59
C ARG A 136 -10.73 -0.86 7.48
N SER A 137 -11.75 -1.54 6.94
CA SER A 137 -12.94 -1.93 7.72
C SER A 137 -12.63 -2.96 8.79
N PHE A 138 -11.61 -3.81 8.59
CA PHE A 138 -11.21 -4.80 9.59
C PHE A 138 -10.48 -4.21 10.81
N MET A 139 -9.94 -3.00 10.71
CA MET A 139 -9.23 -2.38 11.84
C MET A 139 -10.14 -2.14 13.05
N GLY A 140 -11.43 -1.93 12.81
CA GLY A 140 -12.42 -1.83 13.88
C GLY A 140 -12.65 -3.12 14.68
N HIS A 141 -12.30 -4.28 14.11
CA HIS A 141 -12.55 -5.58 14.75
C HIS A 141 -11.73 -5.79 16.02
N VAL A 142 -10.54 -5.21 16.11
CA VAL A 142 -9.68 -5.37 17.28
C VAL A 142 -9.91 -4.31 18.37
N VAL A 143 -10.66 -3.25 18.08
CA VAL A 143 -10.97 -2.18 19.06
C VAL A 143 -11.85 -2.76 20.20
N GLY A 144 -11.54 -2.45 21.44
CA GLY A 144 -12.14 -3.02 22.66
C GLY A 144 -11.48 -4.32 23.10
N GLY A 145 -10.60 -4.89 22.24
CA GLY A 145 -9.83 -6.08 22.63
C GLY A 145 -8.76 -5.76 23.68
N THR A 146 -8.46 -6.73 24.53
CA THR A 146 -7.54 -6.60 25.67
C THR A 146 -6.40 -7.61 25.62
N PHE A 147 -5.21 -7.15 25.98
CA PHE A 147 -4.08 -8.03 26.33
C PHE A 147 -4.00 -8.18 27.84
N GLU A 148 -3.92 -9.42 28.30
CA GLU A 148 -3.85 -9.73 29.73
C GLU A 148 -2.67 -10.69 30.00
N GLY A 149 -1.97 -10.45 31.12
CA GLY A 149 -0.87 -11.29 31.58
C GLY A 149 -1.23 -12.01 32.87
N SER A 150 -0.86 -13.30 32.99
CA SER A 150 -1.14 -14.15 34.17
C SER A 150 0.04 -15.06 34.51
N MET A 151 0.10 -15.47 35.75
CA MET A 151 1.01 -16.52 36.23
C MET A 151 0.41 -17.92 36.02
N THR A 152 -0.91 -18.01 35.93
CA THR A 152 -1.68 -19.24 35.81
C THR A 152 -2.37 -19.34 34.45
N LYS A 153 -2.58 -20.57 33.98
CA LYS A 153 -3.13 -20.83 32.65
C LYS A 153 -4.61 -20.46 32.51
N ASP A 154 -5.33 -20.43 33.61
CA ASP A 154 -6.78 -20.12 33.72
C ASP A 154 -7.03 -18.60 33.85
N PHE A 155 -5.98 -17.78 33.98
CA PHE A 155 -6.04 -16.34 34.15
C PHE A 155 -6.80 -15.88 35.40
N GLU A 156 -6.85 -16.68 36.49
CA GLU A 156 -7.48 -16.27 37.74
C GLU A 156 -6.78 -15.04 38.37
N ASP A 157 -5.47 -14.89 38.16
CA ASP A 157 -4.67 -13.73 38.58
C ASP A 157 -4.41 -12.73 37.46
N GLY A 158 -5.21 -12.79 36.38
CA GLY A 158 -5.04 -12.00 35.16
C GLY A 158 -4.99 -10.50 35.42
N LYS A 159 -4.03 -9.84 34.77
CA LYS A 159 -3.86 -8.39 34.82
C LYS A 159 -3.87 -7.84 33.40
N THR A 160 -4.69 -6.81 33.18
CA THR A 160 -4.69 -6.11 31.90
C THR A 160 -3.32 -5.44 31.67
N LEU A 161 -2.71 -5.76 30.54
CA LEU A 161 -1.49 -5.15 30.03
C LEU A 161 -1.84 -3.92 29.19
N TYR A 162 -2.81 -4.07 28.30
CA TYR A 162 -3.22 -3.05 27.35
C TYR A 162 -4.62 -3.32 26.83
N GLU A 163 -5.39 -2.26 26.59
CA GLU A 163 -6.68 -2.28 25.89
C GLU A 163 -6.56 -1.50 24.59
N ILE A 164 -7.04 -2.03 23.50
CA ILE A 164 -7.05 -1.36 22.19
C ILE A 164 -8.26 -0.41 22.16
N ALA A 165 -8.08 0.81 22.66
CA ALA A 165 -9.15 1.81 22.76
C ALA A 165 -9.49 2.44 21.41
N ASP A 166 -8.48 2.65 20.55
CA ASP A 166 -8.62 3.33 19.27
C ASP A 166 -8.28 2.40 18.09
N THR A 167 -8.76 2.78 16.90
CA THR A 167 -8.44 2.07 15.66
C THR A 167 -6.92 2.03 15.42
N PRO A 168 -6.29 0.85 15.40
CA PRO A 168 -4.84 0.73 15.22
C PRO A 168 -4.41 1.06 13.79
N VAL A 169 -3.12 1.29 13.60
CA VAL A 169 -2.53 1.38 12.27
C VAL A 169 -2.41 -0.01 11.64
N ILE A 170 -2.52 -0.07 10.31
CA ILE A 170 -2.32 -1.31 9.53
C ILE A 170 -0.82 -1.56 9.40
N ALA A 171 -0.21 -1.91 10.51
CA ALA A 171 1.23 -2.14 10.66
C ALA A 171 1.49 -2.76 12.05
N ARG A 172 2.75 -2.75 12.48
CA ARG A 172 3.16 -3.08 13.84
C ARG A 172 2.78 -1.97 14.81
N ASN A 173 1.95 -2.30 15.79
CA ASN A 173 1.52 -1.40 16.86
C ASN A 173 2.33 -1.75 18.12
N ARG A 174 3.30 -0.93 18.48
CA ARG A 174 4.19 -1.16 19.60
C ARG A 174 3.77 -0.33 20.81
N ILE A 175 3.55 -1.00 21.94
CA ILE A 175 3.01 -0.43 23.16
C ILE A 175 4.01 -0.65 24.30
N PHE A 176 4.52 0.42 24.87
CA PHE A 176 5.32 0.38 26.10
C PHE A 176 4.37 0.42 27.29
N LEU A 177 4.48 -0.56 28.17
CA LEU A 177 3.61 -0.65 29.33
C LEU A 177 4.00 0.40 30.38
N ASN A 178 3.03 1.10 30.95
CA ASN A 178 3.28 2.06 32.01
C ASN A 178 3.96 1.42 33.24
N LYS A 179 3.64 0.15 33.51
CA LYS A 179 4.26 -0.66 34.56
C LYS A 179 4.54 -2.05 34.01
N PRO A 180 5.79 -2.54 34.09
CA PRO A 180 6.10 -3.90 33.71
C PRO A 180 5.30 -4.93 34.51
N VAL A 181 4.84 -5.97 33.85
CA VAL A 181 4.00 -7.01 34.47
C VAL A 181 4.72 -8.35 34.43
N LYS A 182 4.80 -8.97 35.60
CA LYS A 182 5.37 -10.33 35.75
C LYS A 182 4.30 -11.36 35.42
N CYS A 183 4.53 -12.14 34.34
CA CYS A 183 3.58 -13.17 33.90
C CYS A 183 4.32 -14.29 33.14
N ARG A 184 3.64 -15.42 32.94
CA ARG A 184 4.06 -16.54 32.10
C ARG A 184 3.12 -16.70 30.91
N TYR A 185 1.82 -16.52 31.13
CA TYR A 185 0.80 -16.63 30.10
C TYR A 185 0.34 -15.24 29.71
N ILE A 186 0.11 -15.03 28.42
CA ILE A 186 -0.47 -13.79 27.92
C ILE A 186 -1.57 -14.16 26.95
N ARG A 187 -2.73 -13.51 27.07
CA ARG A 187 -3.81 -13.66 26.11
C ARG A 187 -4.18 -12.34 25.47
N TYR A 188 -4.59 -12.41 24.23
CA TYR A 188 -5.44 -11.42 23.59
C TYR A 188 -6.88 -11.93 23.67
N LYS A 189 -7.78 -11.13 24.19
CA LYS A 189 -9.21 -11.39 24.25
C LYS A 189 -9.94 -10.30 23.47
N ALA A 190 -10.76 -10.70 22.50
CA ALA A 190 -11.59 -9.77 21.74
C ALA A 190 -12.70 -9.19 22.62
N ASP A 191 -13.23 -8.04 22.18
CA ASP A 191 -14.50 -7.53 22.69
C ASP A 191 -15.60 -8.60 22.55
N ASN A 192 -16.56 -8.61 23.47
CA ASN A 192 -17.63 -9.61 23.51
C ASN A 192 -18.50 -9.63 22.24
N ASP A 193 -18.56 -8.52 21.51
CA ASP A 193 -19.32 -8.40 20.26
C ASP A 193 -18.51 -8.72 18.99
N LYS A 194 -17.22 -9.04 19.14
CA LYS A 194 -16.28 -9.24 18.02
C LYS A 194 -15.58 -10.59 18.10
N CYS A 195 -15.25 -11.16 16.95
CA CYS A 195 -14.33 -12.30 16.89
C CYS A 195 -12.90 -11.84 17.18
N ALA A 196 -12.10 -12.69 17.79
CA ALA A 196 -10.68 -12.42 17.95
C ALA A 196 -10.01 -12.55 16.58
N GLU A 197 -9.47 -11.46 16.07
CA GLU A 197 -8.77 -11.39 14.77
C GLU A 197 -7.43 -10.67 14.96
N LEU A 198 -6.31 -11.39 14.79
CA LEU A 198 -4.98 -10.85 15.00
C LEU A 198 -3.95 -11.57 14.13
N ALA A 199 -3.08 -10.82 13.43
CA ALA A 199 -2.03 -11.41 12.61
C ALA A 199 -0.83 -11.83 13.47
N GLU A 200 -0.30 -10.91 14.29
CA GLU A 200 0.90 -11.19 15.09
C GLU A 200 0.80 -10.55 16.48
N MET A 201 1.44 -11.17 17.45
CA MET A 201 1.73 -10.58 18.75
C MET A 201 3.10 -11.00 19.27
N THR A 202 3.86 -10.03 19.75
CA THR A 202 5.20 -10.23 20.31
C THR A 202 5.31 -9.51 21.64
N PHE A 203 5.96 -10.13 22.62
CA PHE A 203 6.15 -9.58 23.95
C PHE A 203 7.62 -9.38 24.23
N TYR A 204 7.95 -8.31 24.94
CA TYR A 204 9.32 -7.93 25.22
C TYR A 204 9.56 -7.84 26.72
N ALA A 205 10.75 -8.30 27.13
CA ALA A 205 11.28 -8.14 28.47
C ALA A 205 12.70 -7.52 28.37
N ASN A 206 12.90 -6.35 28.95
CA ASN A 206 14.15 -5.59 28.86
C ASN A 206 14.59 -5.38 27.41
N GLY A 207 13.67 -5.01 26.54
CA GLY A 207 13.92 -4.75 25.11
C GLY A 207 14.21 -6.00 24.25
N LYS A 208 14.14 -7.21 24.79
CA LYS A 208 14.34 -8.46 24.07
C LYS A 208 13.01 -9.18 23.88
N ALA A 209 12.73 -9.63 22.66
CA ALA A 209 11.55 -10.44 22.37
C ALA A 209 11.61 -11.76 23.14
N VAL A 210 10.47 -12.17 23.68
CA VAL A 210 10.29 -13.46 24.38
C VAL A 210 9.47 -14.36 23.45
N SER A 211 10.09 -15.40 22.91
CA SER A 211 9.41 -16.35 22.04
C SER A 211 8.50 -17.27 22.87
N PRO A 212 7.24 -17.47 22.48
CA PRO A 212 6.36 -18.44 23.12
C PRO A 212 6.79 -19.87 22.80
N ILE A 213 6.51 -20.80 23.72
CA ILE A 213 6.72 -22.24 23.51
C ILE A 213 5.41 -22.95 23.07
N ALA A 214 4.27 -22.34 23.30
CA ALA A 214 2.97 -22.85 22.88
C ALA A 214 2.00 -21.70 22.62
N VAL A 215 1.08 -21.94 21.68
CA VAL A 215 -0.02 -21.04 21.33
C VAL A 215 -1.30 -21.86 21.19
N TRP A 216 -2.40 -21.39 21.79
CA TRP A 216 -3.73 -21.97 21.62
C TRP A 216 -4.78 -20.84 21.70
N GLY A 217 -6.00 -21.11 21.30
CA GLY A 217 -7.07 -20.11 21.34
C GLY A 217 -8.45 -20.74 21.26
N SER A 218 -9.46 -19.90 21.22
CA SER A 218 -10.83 -20.30 20.95
C SER A 218 -10.92 -21.04 19.61
N PRO A 219 -11.95 -21.90 19.41
CA PRO A 219 -12.12 -22.63 18.16
C PRO A 219 -12.11 -21.73 16.94
N THR A 220 -11.56 -22.23 15.84
CA THR A 220 -11.58 -21.61 14.51
C THR A 220 -12.47 -22.40 13.57
N GLU A 221 -12.74 -21.86 12.40
CA GLU A 221 -13.50 -22.58 11.37
C GLU A 221 -12.83 -23.92 11.03
N LYS A 222 -13.62 -25.00 11.12
CA LYS A 222 -13.12 -26.36 10.90
C LYS A 222 -12.59 -26.53 9.47
N GLY A 223 -11.34 -26.98 9.37
CA GLY A 223 -10.68 -27.20 8.08
C GLY A 223 -10.03 -25.95 7.47
N ASN A 224 -10.24 -24.77 8.05
CA ASN A 224 -9.59 -23.56 7.58
C ASN A 224 -8.20 -23.41 8.22
N MET A 225 -7.16 -23.80 7.48
CA MET A 225 -5.76 -23.74 7.94
C MET A 225 -5.17 -22.33 7.96
N HIS A 226 -5.89 -21.34 7.42
CA HIS A 226 -5.41 -19.96 7.30
C HIS A 226 -5.67 -19.09 8.53
N VAL A 227 -6.49 -19.56 9.49
CA VAL A 227 -6.96 -18.77 10.62
C VAL A 227 -6.61 -19.37 12.00
N LEU A 228 -5.58 -20.19 12.08
CA LEU A 228 -5.23 -20.94 13.29
C LEU A 228 -4.53 -20.07 14.35
N ALA A 229 -4.73 -20.41 15.62
CA ALA A 229 -4.14 -19.69 16.76
C ALA A 229 -2.60 -19.53 16.64
N LYS A 230 -1.87 -20.52 16.11
CA LYS A 230 -0.41 -20.48 15.93
C LYS A 230 0.08 -19.31 15.07
N HIS A 231 -0.77 -18.77 14.22
CA HIS A 231 -0.39 -17.69 13.30
C HIS A 231 -0.08 -16.38 14.01
N VAL A 232 -0.55 -16.17 15.23
CA VAL A 232 -0.18 -14.94 15.96
C VAL A 232 1.28 -14.87 16.43
N ALA A 233 2.07 -15.92 16.17
CA ALA A 233 3.48 -15.98 16.58
C ALA A 233 4.36 -16.75 15.58
N ASP A 234 3.95 -16.86 14.30
CA ASP A 234 4.69 -17.57 13.27
C ASP A 234 5.66 -16.67 12.48
N GLY A 235 5.63 -15.35 12.73
CA GLY A 235 6.47 -14.36 12.07
C GLY A 235 6.04 -14.01 10.65
N ASN A 236 4.87 -14.49 10.22
CA ASN A 236 4.31 -14.19 8.90
C ASN A 236 3.16 -13.17 9.03
N PRO A 237 3.36 -11.89 8.72
CA PRO A 237 2.35 -10.86 8.89
C PRO A 237 1.08 -11.07 8.06
N LEU A 238 1.09 -11.95 7.05
CA LEU A 238 -0.05 -12.23 6.20
C LEU A 238 -0.92 -13.39 6.69
N SER A 239 -0.42 -14.23 7.60
CA SER A 239 -1.24 -15.19 8.33
C SER A 239 -1.92 -14.51 9.51
N TYR A 240 -3.04 -15.02 9.97
CA TYR A 240 -3.75 -14.45 11.10
C TYR A 240 -4.59 -15.50 11.82
N TYR A 241 -4.90 -15.22 13.06
CA TYR A 241 -5.88 -15.95 13.84
C TYR A 241 -7.25 -15.31 13.69
N LEU A 242 -8.29 -16.14 13.56
CA LEU A 242 -9.69 -15.70 13.61
C LEU A 242 -10.51 -16.72 14.39
N SER A 243 -11.09 -16.29 15.52
CA SER A 243 -12.01 -17.14 16.28
C SER A 243 -13.34 -17.33 15.55
N LEU A 244 -13.95 -18.53 15.72
CA LEU A 244 -15.27 -18.82 15.17
C LEU A 244 -16.35 -17.95 15.81
N ASP A 245 -16.30 -17.83 17.14
CA ASP A 245 -17.29 -17.14 17.94
C ASP A 245 -16.77 -15.77 18.43
N LYS A 246 -17.71 -14.87 18.74
CA LYS A 246 -17.46 -13.59 19.38
C LYS A 246 -16.91 -13.76 20.80
N GLY A 247 -16.16 -12.78 21.29
CA GLY A 247 -15.50 -12.84 22.60
C GLY A 247 -14.37 -13.87 22.64
N GLY A 248 -13.89 -14.32 21.47
CA GLY A 248 -12.81 -15.29 21.39
C GLY A 248 -11.50 -14.76 21.95
N GLU A 249 -10.58 -15.68 22.24
CA GLU A 249 -9.26 -15.37 22.77
C GLU A 249 -8.18 -16.22 22.14
N VAL A 250 -6.95 -15.72 22.17
CA VAL A 250 -5.74 -16.47 21.83
C VAL A 250 -4.70 -16.27 22.92
N VAL A 251 -4.06 -17.36 23.32
CA VAL A 251 -3.14 -17.42 24.46
C VAL A 251 -1.77 -17.90 24.01
N VAL A 252 -0.74 -17.30 24.56
CA VAL A 252 0.66 -17.76 24.45
C VAL A 252 1.21 -18.19 25.81
N ASP A 253 1.96 -19.29 25.86
CA ASP A 253 2.81 -19.67 26.97
C ASP A 253 4.26 -19.27 26.68
N LEU A 254 4.82 -18.38 27.46
CA LEU A 254 6.21 -17.96 27.35
C LEU A 254 7.22 -19.03 27.83
N GLY A 255 6.73 -20.17 28.37
CA GLY A 255 7.53 -21.26 28.89
C GLY A 255 8.22 -20.94 30.23
N ARG A 256 8.28 -19.70 30.59
CA ARG A 256 8.89 -19.17 31.82
C ARG A 256 8.22 -17.89 32.27
N VAL A 257 8.38 -17.57 33.51
CA VAL A 257 7.99 -16.26 34.02
C VAL A 257 8.90 -15.18 33.46
N ALA A 258 8.32 -14.15 32.88
CA ALA A 258 9.01 -12.96 32.38
C ALA A 258 8.40 -11.67 32.93
N VAL A 259 9.16 -10.58 32.95
CA VAL A 259 8.69 -9.26 33.29
C VAL A 259 8.50 -8.51 31.98
N ILE A 260 7.28 -8.43 31.53
CA ILE A 260 6.90 -7.80 30.24
C ILE A 260 6.81 -6.30 30.43
N ASP A 261 7.56 -5.55 29.65
CA ASP A 261 7.61 -4.08 29.64
C ASP A 261 7.11 -3.48 28.33
N CYS A 262 6.99 -4.28 27.27
CA CYS A 262 6.47 -3.83 25.99
C CYS A 262 5.77 -4.99 25.28
N LEU A 263 4.73 -4.69 24.54
CA LEU A 263 4.09 -5.61 23.60
C LEU A 263 3.99 -4.97 22.22
N GLU A 264 3.97 -5.82 21.21
CA GLU A 264 3.75 -5.43 19.82
C GLU A 264 2.69 -6.34 19.24
N TYR A 265 1.71 -5.77 18.55
CA TYR A 265 0.69 -6.54 17.86
C TYR A 265 0.47 -6.02 16.45
N MET A 266 0.04 -6.90 15.57
CA MET A 266 -0.41 -6.56 14.22
C MET A 266 -1.85 -7.00 14.05
N PRO A 267 -2.78 -6.10 13.72
CA PRO A 267 -4.08 -6.48 13.21
C PRO A 267 -3.89 -7.16 11.85
N ARG A 268 -4.95 -7.73 11.30
CA ARG A 268 -4.93 -8.21 9.91
C ARG A 268 -4.43 -7.09 8.98
N ASN A 269 -3.52 -7.42 8.06
CA ASN A 269 -2.80 -6.44 7.25
C ASN A 269 -2.44 -7.00 5.88
N ASP A 270 -1.76 -6.18 5.07
CA ASP A 270 -1.32 -6.47 3.70
C ASP A 270 0.20 -6.55 3.56
N ASP A 271 0.94 -6.42 4.67
CA ASP A 271 2.42 -6.40 4.70
C ASP A 271 3.05 -5.32 3.78
N ASN A 272 2.31 -4.26 3.47
CA ASN A 272 2.78 -3.16 2.63
C ASN A 272 3.26 -1.93 3.41
N PHE A 273 3.44 -2.05 4.71
CA PHE A 273 4.07 -1.08 5.59
C PHE A 273 5.60 -1.22 5.61
N ILE A 274 6.28 -0.19 6.11
CA ILE A 274 7.75 -0.25 6.30
C ILE A 274 8.07 -1.20 7.46
N SER A 275 8.92 -2.19 7.18
CA SER A 275 9.33 -3.20 8.17
C SER A 275 10.77 -2.98 8.59
N PRO A 276 11.05 -2.93 9.90
CA PRO A 276 12.42 -2.88 10.40
C PRO A 276 13.25 -4.06 9.90
N GLY A 277 14.46 -3.76 9.44
CA GLY A 277 15.39 -4.76 8.89
C GLY A 277 15.36 -4.88 7.36
N ASP A 278 14.28 -4.46 6.70
CA ASP A 278 14.18 -4.48 5.25
C ASP A 278 14.92 -3.30 4.61
N THR A 279 15.37 -3.49 3.38
CA THR A 279 16.06 -2.47 2.59
C THR A 279 15.15 -1.95 1.50
N TYR A 280 15.04 -0.64 1.42
CA TYR A 280 14.19 0.07 0.47
C TYR A 280 15.00 0.98 -0.44
N GLU A 281 14.56 1.16 -1.67
CA GLU A 281 15.09 2.12 -2.62
C GLU A 281 13.99 3.07 -3.07
N LEU A 282 14.24 4.36 -2.91
CA LEU A 282 13.30 5.40 -3.33
C LEU A 282 13.70 5.92 -4.71
N PHE A 283 12.73 5.98 -5.62
CA PHE A 283 12.87 6.58 -6.94
C PHE A 283 12.01 7.83 -7.07
N CYS A 284 12.51 8.78 -7.85
CA CYS A 284 11.81 9.98 -8.30
C CYS A 284 11.69 9.95 -9.82
N HIS A 285 10.52 10.30 -10.37
CA HIS A 285 10.33 10.37 -11.82
C HIS A 285 10.87 11.71 -12.37
N ALA A 286 11.86 11.64 -13.25
CA ALA A 286 12.57 12.79 -13.81
C ALA A 286 12.14 13.10 -15.27
N GLY A 287 10.86 13.03 -15.56
CA GLY A 287 10.30 13.29 -16.89
C GLY A 287 10.84 12.34 -17.95
N THR A 288 11.41 12.86 -19.02
CA THR A 288 11.94 12.07 -20.15
C THR A 288 13.10 11.15 -19.78
N GLU A 289 13.75 11.37 -18.64
CA GLU A 289 14.82 10.51 -18.13
C GLU A 289 14.30 9.31 -17.34
N GLY A 290 12.97 9.24 -17.11
CA GLY A 290 12.34 8.16 -16.38
C GLY A 290 12.62 8.19 -14.87
N TRP A 291 12.72 7.02 -14.26
CA TRP A 291 12.96 6.87 -12.82
C TRP A 291 14.43 7.07 -12.46
N LYS A 292 14.71 7.97 -11.52
CA LYS A 292 16.03 8.20 -10.92
C LYS A 292 16.03 7.73 -9.47
N SER A 293 17.02 6.93 -9.10
CA SER A 293 17.20 6.51 -7.71
C SER A 293 17.64 7.69 -6.83
N LEU A 294 16.98 7.85 -5.70
CA LEU A 294 17.37 8.76 -4.62
C LEU A 294 18.20 8.05 -3.54
N GLY A 295 18.56 6.79 -3.79
CA GLY A 295 19.38 5.97 -2.92
C GLY A 295 18.61 4.88 -2.19
N LYS A 296 19.35 4.16 -1.33
CA LYS A 296 18.84 3.01 -0.55
C LYS A 296 18.97 3.29 0.93
N GLN A 297 17.99 2.80 1.69
CA GLN A 297 18.02 2.82 3.16
C GLN A 297 17.55 1.48 3.71
N ARG A 298 18.19 1.03 4.77
CA ARG A 298 17.67 -0.05 5.61
C ARG A 298 16.77 0.57 6.69
N ALA A 299 15.59 0.05 6.85
CA ALA A 299 14.67 0.54 7.87
C ALA A 299 15.10 0.05 9.27
N ASP A 300 15.27 0.97 10.20
CA ASP A 300 15.49 0.67 11.62
C ASP A 300 14.19 0.74 12.42
N THR A 301 13.20 1.41 11.87
CA THR A 301 11.86 1.61 12.45
C THR A 301 10.77 1.31 11.44
N THR A 302 9.51 1.56 11.80
CA THR A 302 8.34 1.40 10.93
C THR A 302 8.11 2.58 9.97
N CYS A 303 9.13 3.40 9.74
CA CYS A 303 9.11 4.51 8.79
C CYS A 303 10.51 4.76 8.23
N LEU A 304 10.57 5.52 7.13
CA LEU A 304 11.78 5.97 6.48
C LEU A 304 11.74 7.49 6.30
N ASP A 305 12.81 8.16 6.66
CA ASP A 305 12.98 9.60 6.42
C ASP A 305 13.87 9.83 5.20
N TRP A 306 13.42 10.67 4.25
CA TRP A 306 14.14 11.04 3.06
C TRP A 306 14.17 12.56 2.86
N ILE A 307 15.23 13.04 2.18
CA ILE A 307 15.29 14.39 1.63
C ILE A 307 15.08 14.24 0.12
N VAL A 308 14.02 14.83 -0.41
CA VAL A 308 13.58 14.61 -1.78
C VAL A 308 13.29 15.95 -2.48
N PRO A 309 13.33 16.03 -3.83
CA PRO A 309 12.88 17.20 -4.56
C PRO A 309 11.38 17.47 -4.29
N ASP A 310 11.02 18.76 -4.22
CA ASP A 310 9.62 19.17 -4.12
C ASP A 310 8.85 18.89 -5.41
N ASN A 311 7.52 18.82 -5.36
CA ASN A 311 6.62 18.59 -6.49
C ASN A 311 6.97 17.36 -7.35
N ALA A 312 7.28 16.24 -6.71
CA ALA A 312 7.74 15.04 -7.37
C ALA A 312 6.81 13.84 -7.21
N LEU A 313 6.87 12.95 -8.20
CA LEU A 313 6.27 11.63 -8.17
C LEU A 313 7.32 10.60 -7.72
N PHE A 314 6.96 9.74 -6.78
CA PHE A 314 7.86 8.77 -6.17
C PHE A 314 7.39 7.33 -6.36
N TRP A 315 8.35 6.43 -6.30
CA TRP A 315 8.14 4.99 -6.24
C TRP A 315 9.09 4.39 -5.19
N LEU A 316 8.55 3.80 -4.15
CA LEU A 316 9.32 3.13 -3.10
C LEU A 316 9.32 1.63 -3.35
N ARG A 317 10.52 1.08 -3.56
CA ARG A 317 10.73 -0.35 -3.78
C ARG A 317 11.24 -1.03 -2.52
N ASP A 318 10.72 -2.22 -2.23
CA ASP A 318 11.23 -3.11 -1.20
C ASP A 318 12.19 -4.14 -1.82
N LEU A 319 13.47 -3.96 -1.59
CA LEU A 319 14.51 -4.83 -2.15
C LEU A 319 14.70 -6.14 -1.39
N THR A 320 14.07 -6.28 -0.22
CA THR A 320 14.18 -7.47 0.63
C THR A 320 13.09 -8.48 0.31
N ARG A 321 11.84 -8.02 0.19
CA ARG A 321 10.68 -8.90 0.02
C ARG A 321 10.00 -8.80 -1.34
N GLY A 322 10.20 -7.68 -2.07
CA GLY A 322 9.75 -7.51 -3.45
C GLY A 322 8.23 -7.71 -3.64
N ARG A 323 7.41 -7.21 -2.70
CA ARG A 323 5.95 -7.32 -2.76
C ARG A 323 5.32 -6.19 -3.55
N GLU A 324 4.00 -6.06 -3.47
CA GLU A 324 3.23 -4.99 -4.09
C GLU A 324 3.84 -3.62 -3.83
N GLU A 325 3.99 -2.82 -4.88
CA GLU A 325 4.58 -1.49 -4.84
C GLU A 325 3.75 -0.56 -5.73
N HIS A 326 3.57 0.69 -5.31
CA HIS A 326 2.84 1.68 -6.09
C HIS A 326 3.50 3.04 -6.04
N ILE A 327 3.24 3.85 -7.06
CA ILE A 327 3.66 5.25 -7.09
C ILE A 327 2.86 6.08 -6.09
N PHE A 328 3.48 7.13 -5.59
CA PHE A 328 2.86 8.09 -4.69
C PHE A 328 3.48 9.47 -4.84
N PHE A 329 2.81 10.46 -4.30
CA PHE A 329 3.33 11.81 -4.14
C PHE A 329 3.02 12.32 -2.73
N MET A 330 3.61 13.44 -2.35
CA MET A 330 3.35 14.03 -1.04
C MET A 330 2.25 15.10 -1.16
N GLN A 331 1.21 14.96 -0.37
CA GLN A 331 0.13 15.93 -0.25
C GLN A 331 -0.11 16.25 1.22
N ASN A 332 0.02 17.52 1.61
CA ASN A 332 -0.11 17.96 2.99
C ASN A 332 0.77 17.17 3.99
N GLY A 333 2.02 16.87 3.60
CA GLY A 333 2.99 16.12 4.40
C GLY A 333 2.71 14.62 4.53
N ARG A 334 1.76 14.08 3.77
CA ARG A 334 1.40 12.65 3.77
C ARG A 334 1.56 12.01 2.40
N GLN A 335 1.86 10.70 2.38
CA GLN A 335 1.84 9.92 1.14
C GLN A 335 0.42 9.83 0.59
N LYS A 336 0.22 10.34 -0.62
CA LYS A 336 -1.00 10.16 -1.40
C LYS A 336 -0.70 9.16 -2.51
N PHE A 337 -1.38 8.03 -2.50
CA PHE A 337 -1.37 7.06 -3.58
C PHE A 337 -2.52 7.39 -4.54
N PRO A 338 -2.26 7.43 -5.85
CA PRO A 338 -3.34 7.51 -6.83
C PRO A 338 -4.29 6.32 -6.65
N THR A 339 -5.56 6.53 -6.89
CA THR A 339 -6.55 5.44 -6.90
C THR A 339 -6.41 4.58 -8.15
N PHE A 340 -6.90 3.33 -8.06
CA PHE A 340 -6.96 2.38 -9.17
C PHE A 340 -8.35 2.35 -9.76
#